data_837759a723c1050e8e3d70f3bbe84aee
#
_entry.id   837759a723c1050e8e3d70f3bbe84aee
#
_cell.length_a   1.000
_cell.length_b   1.000
_cell.length_c   1.000
_cell.angle_alpha   90.00
_cell.angle_beta   90.00
_cell.angle_gamma   90.00
#
_symmetry.space_group_name_H-M   'P 1'
#
loop_
_entity.id
_entity.type
_entity.pdbx_description
1 polymer ?
#
loop_
_entity_poly.entity_id
_entity_poly.type
_entity_poly.pdbx_seq_one_letter_code
_entity_poly.pdbx_strand_id
1 'polypeptide(L)'
;MRRLLTAVVLVAAAASVSGAAAGGGIGLSASPLRVTLRGASASVITVRNPGRRALRVDVSRAGFVRSLSGRPRVEPGGEDAVWLRLRPRRFRILPGGKATLHVAARPSRHTGPGDHLALALLTTRPLGVQRVRVRMRVGVIVVLHVRGRIVRRLEARSLSVRRGAAGRLLELLLVNRGNVTERLGDDRLRLELVRKGRVFATLRPRRRELLPRSAGLAEFASRGPVRGDVVARLQLRPSVRGVRRSFHVRF
;
A
#
# COMPACT_ATOMS: atom_id res chain seq x y z
N MET A 1 5.07 -7.78 -36.52
CA MET A 1 4.43 -7.74 -35.20
C MET A 1 5.30 -6.94 -34.24
N ARG A 2 4.89 -5.72 -33.89
CA ARG A 2 5.66 -4.81 -33.02
C ARG A 2 5.27 -5.08 -31.57
N ARG A 3 6.20 -5.57 -30.76
CA ARG A 3 6.01 -5.78 -29.32
C ARG A 3 6.05 -4.44 -28.59
N LEU A 4 4.95 -4.03 -28.00
CA LEU A 4 4.84 -2.92 -27.06
C LEU A 4 5.36 -3.42 -25.69
N LEU A 5 6.56 -3.01 -25.31
CA LEU A 5 7.03 -3.18 -23.94
C LEU A 5 6.35 -2.12 -23.07
N THR A 6 5.35 -2.53 -22.29
CA THR A 6 4.73 -1.68 -21.27
C THR A 6 5.49 -1.87 -19.97
N ALA A 7 6.45 -0.99 -19.70
CA ALA A 7 7.09 -0.94 -18.39
C ALA A 7 6.13 -0.26 -17.40
N VAL A 8 5.58 -1.03 -16.48
CA VAL A 8 4.80 -0.52 -15.34
C VAL A 8 5.80 -0.29 -14.20
N VAL A 9 6.22 0.95 -14.02
CA VAL A 9 7.02 1.36 -12.86
C VAL A 9 6.06 1.87 -11.79
N LEU A 10 5.79 1.03 -10.81
CA LEU A 10 5.07 1.40 -9.60
C LEU A 10 6.11 1.87 -8.57
N VAL A 11 6.36 3.17 -8.50
CA VAL A 11 7.25 3.74 -7.49
C VAL A 11 6.43 4.07 -6.24
N ALA A 12 6.48 3.20 -5.27
CA ALA A 12 6.11 3.48 -3.90
C ALA A 12 7.41 3.64 -3.09
N ALA A 13 7.97 4.84 -3.05
CA ALA A 13 9.04 5.17 -2.13
C ALA A 13 8.86 6.60 -1.62
N ALA A 14 8.62 6.72 -0.35
CA ALA A 14 8.89 7.92 0.41
C ALA A 14 10.40 7.97 0.69
N ALA A 15 11.14 8.71 -0.10
CA ALA A 15 12.48 9.16 0.23
C ALA A 15 12.68 10.53 -0.40
N SER A 16 12.83 11.52 0.44
CA SER A 16 13.33 12.83 0.07
C SER A 16 14.81 12.66 -0.25
N VAL A 17 15.15 12.45 -1.51
CA VAL A 17 16.51 12.55 -2.00
C VAL A 17 16.58 13.81 -2.84
N SER A 18 17.12 14.86 -2.25
CA SER A 18 17.61 16.03 -2.97
C SER A 18 18.89 15.61 -3.70
N GLY A 19 18.72 15.08 -4.91
CA GLY A 19 19.78 14.78 -5.84
C GLY A 19 19.44 15.45 -7.16
N ALA A 20 20.10 16.54 -7.47
CA ALA A 20 20.06 17.18 -8.77
C ALA A 20 20.78 16.27 -9.79
N ALA A 21 20.07 15.30 -10.34
CA ALA A 21 20.52 14.60 -11.54
C ALA A 21 20.04 15.40 -12.74
N ALA A 22 20.98 16.14 -13.34
CA ALA A 22 20.84 16.80 -14.64
C ALA A 22 20.80 15.76 -15.76
N GLY A 23 19.81 14.92 -15.76
CA GLY A 23 19.50 14.00 -16.84
C GLY A 23 18.19 14.40 -17.50
N GLY A 24 18.21 14.70 -18.80
CA GLY A 24 17.04 15.13 -19.60
C GLY A 24 15.92 14.08 -19.70
N GLY A 25 15.53 13.53 -18.59
CA GLY A 25 14.57 12.44 -18.47
C GLY A 25 13.12 12.90 -18.61
N ILE A 26 12.29 11.96 -19.02
CA ILE A 26 10.83 12.08 -18.98
C ILE A 26 10.41 11.80 -17.53
N GLY A 27 9.72 12.72 -16.88
CA GLY A 27 9.33 12.58 -15.49
C GLY A 27 7.88 12.94 -15.23
N LEU A 28 7.22 12.20 -14.36
CA LEU A 28 5.90 12.53 -13.83
C LEU A 28 5.91 12.28 -12.33
N SER A 29 5.59 13.25 -11.53
CA SER A 29 5.47 13.09 -10.08
C SER A 29 4.14 13.65 -9.57
N ALA A 30 3.69 13.18 -8.43
CA ALA A 30 2.48 13.62 -7.76
C ALA A 30 2.72 13.75 -6.25
N SER A 31 2.11 14.75 -5.62
CA SER A 31 2.20 14.97 -4.18
C SER A 31 0.88 15.55 -3.68
N PRO A 32 0.34 15.04 -2.56
CA PRO A 32 0.79 13.86 -1.81
C PRO A 32 0.50 12.54 -2.54
N LEU A 33 1.24 11.48 -2.24
CA LEU A 33 0.99 10.13 -2.79
C LEU A 33 -0.15 9.38 -2.10
N ARG A 34 -0.66 9.93 -1.00
CA ARG A 34 -1.82 9.43 -0.26
C ARG A 34 -2.69 10.59 0.19
N VAL A 35 -3.98 10.46 -0.08
CA VAL A 35 -5.02 11.41 0.34
C VAL A 35 -6.03 10.67 1.20
N THR A 36 -6.41 11.25 2.34
CA THR A 36 -7.47 10.71 3.19
C THR A 36 -8.64 11.69 3.23
N LEU A 37 -9.81 11.21 2.83
CA LEU A 37 -11.06 11.93 2.78
C LEU A 37 -12.01 11.39 3.87
N ARG A 38 -12.85 12.25 4.44
CA ARG A 38 -13.83 11.88 5.46
C ARG A 38 -15.21 12.30 5.02
N GLY A 39 -16.10 11.30 4.78
CA GLY A 39 -17.41 11.58 4.22
C GLY A 39 -17.33 12.29 2.86
N ALA A 40 -18.31 13.15 2.57
CA ALA A 40 -18.30 13.98 1.36
C ALA A 40 -17.32 15.14 1.52
N SER A 41 -16.06 14.94 1.17
CA SER A 41 -14.99 15.95 1.28
C SER A 41 -14.09 15.94 0.04
N ALA A 42 -13.25 16.96 -0.07
CA ALA A 42 -12.35 17.15 -1.19
C ALA A 42 -10.93 17.48 -0.73
N SER A 43 -9.97 17.25 -1.62
CA SER A 43 -8.55 17.56 -1.46
C SER A 43 -7.93 17.81 -2.82
N VAL A 44 -6.67 18.16 -2.85
CA VAL A 44 -5.92 18.42 -4.08
C VAL A 44 -4.62 17.60 -4.12
N ILE A 45 -4.22 17.25 -5.33
CA ILE A 45 -2.94 16.60 -5.63
C ILE A 45 -2.20 17.52 -6.61
N THR A 46 -0.98 17.90 -6.28
CA THR A 46 -0.10 18.60 -7.20
C THR A 46 0.63 17.59 -8.07
N VAL A 47 0.51 17.72 -9.37
CA VAL A 47 1.19 16.89 -10.37
C VAL A 47 2.26 17.74 -11.03
N ARG A 48 3.50 17.25 -11.11
CA ARG A 48 4.64 17.95 -11.66
C ARG A 48 5.26 17.19 -12.82
N ASN A 49 5.78 17.94 -13.76
CA ASN A 49 6.59 17.47 -14.88
C ASN A 49 8.04 17.97 -14.71
N PRO A 50 8.93 17.20 -14.08
CA PRO A 50 10.35 17.59 -13.97
C PRO A 50 11.13 17.40 -15.29
N GLY A 51 10.49 16.86 -16.32
CA GLY A 51 11.13 16.61 -17.62
C GLY A 51 11.17 17.83 -18.53
N ARG A 52 11.89 17.70 -19.65
CA ARG A 52 12.09 18.76 -20.66
C ARG A 52 11.04 18.76 -21.78
N ARG A 53 10.10 17.83 -21.77
CA ARG A 53 9.01 17.76 -22.79
C ARG A 53 7.66 17.90 -22.11
N ALA A 54 6.72 18.58 -22.81
CA ALA A 54 5.36 18.70 -22.30
C ALA A 54 4.68 17.34 -22.21
N LEU A 55 3.98 17.09 -21.10
CA LEU A 55 3.23 15.87 -20.85
C LEU A 55 1.73 16.09 -21.07
N ARG A 56 1.09 15.16 -21.74
CA ARG A 56 -0.38 15.03 -21.73
C ARG A 56 -0.73 13.89 -20.78
N VAL A 57 -1.52 14.18 -19.76
CA VAL A 57 -1.87 13.25 -18.67
C VAL A 57 -3.35 12.95 -18.74
N ASP A 58 -3.67 11.66 -18.82
CA ASP A 58 -5.03 11.14 -18.64
C ASP A 58 -5.19 10.69 -17.19
N VAL A 59 -6.34 11.02 -16.57
CA VAL A 59 -6.66 10.72 -15.20
C VAL A 59 -7.81 9.72 -15.14
N SER A 60 -7.59 8.61 -14.45
CA SER A 60 -8.61 7.59 -14.22
C SER A 60 -8.63 7.15 -12.76
N ARG A 61 -9.69 6.47 -12.38
CA ARG A 61 -9.80 5.79 -11.09
C ARG A 61 -9.66 4.29 -11.28
N ALA A 62 -9.14 3.60 -10.27
CA ALA A 62 -9.06 2.15 -10.24
C ALA A 62 -9.21 1.62 -8.82
N GLY A 63 -9.54 0.35 -8.69
CA GLY A 63 -9.48 -0.38 -7.44
C GLY A 63 -8.05 -0.51 -6.93
N PHE A 64 -7.90 -0.68 -5.63
CA PHE A 64 -6.63 -0.82 -4.95
C PHE A 64 -6.64 -1.99 -3.99
N VAL A 65 -5.81 -2.98 -4.26
CA VAL A 65 -5.57 -4.11 -3.38
C VAL A 65 -4.08 -4.27 -3.10
N ARG A 66 -3.76 -5.08 -2.10
CA ARG A 66 -2.38 -5.47 -1.81
C ARG A 66 -2.26 -6.99 -1.90
N SER A 67 -1.14 -7.46 -2.45
CA SER A 67 -0.77 -8.86 -2.35
C SER A 67 -0.49 -9.24 -0.89
N LEU A 68 -0.39 -10.54 -0.58
CA LEU A 68 -0.02 -11.00 0.76
C LEU A 68 1.30 -10.39 1.24
N SER A 69 2.28 -10.22 0.35
CA SER A 69 3.54 -9.55 0.65
C SER A 69 3.41 -8.02 0.77
N GLY A 70 2.20 -7.45 0.61
CA GLY A 70 1.89 -6.01 0.73
C GLY A 70 2.24 -5.17 -0.50
N ARG A 71 2.62 -5.79 -1.62
CA ARG A 71 2.84 -5.08 -2.88
C ARG A 71 1.51 -4.53 -3.39
N PRO A 72 1.43 -3.25 -3.76
CA PRO A 72 0.23 -2.67 -4.30
C PRO A 72 -0.11 -3.29 -5.66
N ARG A 73 -1.39 -3.52 -5.88
CA ARG A 73 -1.94 -3.97 -7.16
C ARG A 73 -3.09 -3.07 -7.57
N VAL A 74 -3.14 -2.78 -8.85
CA VAL A 74 -4.25 -2.04 -9.49
C VAL A 74 -5.27 -3.07 -9.95
N GLU A 75 -6.51 -2.90 -9.52
CA GLU A 75 -7.64 -3.67 -10.07
C GLU A 75 -8.29 -2.86 -11.18
N PRO A 76 -8.25 -3.37 -12.44
CA PRO A 76 -9.02 -2.78 -13.52
C PRO A 76 -10.53 -2.88 -13.24
N GLY A 77 -11.30 -1.92 -13.74
CA GLY A 77 -12.76 -1.91 -13.59
C GLY A 77 -13.28 -1.04 -12.46
N GLY A 78 -12.63 -1.01 -11.30
CA GLY A 78 -12.83 -0.03 -10.23
C GLY A 78 -14.28 0.23 -9.79
N GLU A 79 -15.16 -0.78 -9.82
CA GLU A 79 -16.54 -0.64 -9.32
C GLU A 79 -16.55 -0.14 -7.88
N ASP A 80 -15.61 -0.60 -7.06
CA ASP A 80 -15.41 -0.13 -5.69
C ASP A 80 -14.94 1.33 -5.59
N ALA A 81 -14.51 1.95 -6.69
CA ALA A 81 -14.02 3.33 -6.73
C ALA A 81 -15.07 4.33 -7.26
N VAL A 82 -16.34 3.94 -7.37
CA VAL A 82 -17.41 4.82 -7.91
C VAL A 82 -17.64 6.08 -7.09
N TRP A 83 -17.31 6.05 -5.80
CA TRP A 83 -17.37 7.20 -4.89
C TRP A 83 -16.31 8.26 -5.17
N LEU A 84 -15.22 7.91 -5.90
CA LEU A 84 -14.10 8.81 -6.17
C LEU A 84 -14.38 9.67 -7.40
N ARG A 85 -14.25 10.99 -7.26
CA ARG A 85 -14.35 11.98 -8.33
C ARG A 85 -13.02 12.67 -8.51
N LEU A 86 -12.54 12.68 -9.77
CA LEU A 86 -11.26 13.27 -10.18
C LEU A 86 -11.50 14.30 -11.27
N ARG A 87 -10.98 15.52 -11.11
CA ARG A 87 -11.08 16.61 -12.08
C ARG A 87 -9.80 17.45 -12.09
N PRO A 88 -9.28 17.86 -13.27
CA PRO A 88 -9.75 17.47 -14.60
C PRO A 88 -9.39 16.01 -14.96
N ARG A 89 -10.09 15.45 -15.93
CA ARG A 89 -9.78 14.08 -16.41
C ARG A 89 -8.60 14.03 -17.38
N ARG A 90 -8.21 15.17 -17.93
CA ARG A 90 -7.08 15.34 -18.84
C ARG A 90 -6.50 16.71 -18.66
N PHE A 91 -5.18 16.80 -18.72
CA PHE A 91 -4.46 18.07 -18.69
C PHE A 91 -3.09 17.94 -19.35
N ARG A 92 -2.52 19.10 -19.66
CA ARG A 92 -1.16 19.22 -20.19
C ARG A 92 -0.30 19.90 -19.13
N ILE A 93 0.93 19.42 -18.95
CA ILE A 93 1.92 20.03 -18.08
C ILE A 93 3.14 20.37 -18.95
N LEU A 94 3.51 21.64 -18.97
CA LEU A 94 4.70 22.12 -19.63
C LEU A 94 5.97 21.61 -18.95
N PRO A 95 7.14 21.64 -19.60
CA PRO A 95 8.40 21.30 -18.97
C PRO A 95 8.60 22.10 -17.67
N GLY A 96 9.04 21.45 -16.57
CA GLY A 96 9.20 22.07 -15.25
C GLY A 96 7.89 22.51 -14.56
N GLY A 97 6.76 22.44 -15.28
CA GLY A 97 5.48 22.95 -14.81
C GLY A 97 4.75 22.03 -13.82
N LYS A 98 3.63 22.54 -13.30
CA LYS A 98 2.73 21.84 -12.39
C LYS A 98 1.28 21.98 -12.82
N ALA A 99 0.45 21.01 -12.41
CA ALA A 99 -1.00 21.06 -12.55
C ALA A 99 -1.66 20.56 -11.25
N THR A 100 -2.87 21.03 -10.98
CA THR A 100 -3.65 20.62 -9.81
C THR A 100 -4.72 19.63 -10.24
N LEU A 101 -4.79 18.49 -9.53
CA LEU A 101 -5.86 17.51 -9.64
C LEU A 101 -6.74 17.59 -8.40
N HIS A 102 -8.01 17.92 -8.59
CA HIS A 102 -9.01 17.90 -7.52
C HIS A 102 -9.53 16.48 -7.33
N VAL A 103 -9.53 16.07 -6.07
CA VAL A 103 -9.96 14.75 -5.61
C VAL A 103 -11.11 14.93 -4.65
N ALA A 104 -12.28 14.41 -4.96
CA ALA A 104 -13.44 14.52 -4.10
C ALA A 104 -14.08 13.16 -3.87
N ALA A 105 -14.60 12.96 -2.66
CA ALA A 105 -15.40 11.79 -2.32
C ALA A 105 -16.89 12.12 -2.41
N ARG A 106 -17.63 11.24 -3.08
CA ARG A 106 -19.10 11.25 -3.11
C ARG A 106 -19.60 9.84 -2.77
N PRO A 107 -19.57 9.46 -1.47
CA PRO A 107 -20.13 8.18 -1.06
C PRO A 107 -21.64 8.16 -1.32
N SER A 108 -22.14 7.03 -1.77
CA SER A 108 -23.57 6.78 -1.87
C SER A 108 -24.11 6.35 -0.51
N ARG A 109 -25.44 6.34 -0.35
CA ARG A 109 -26.10 5.78 0.84
C ARG A 109 -25.79 4.30 1.08
N HIS A 110 -25.35 3.58 0.05
CA HIS A 110 -24.96 2.17 0.13
C HIS A 110 -23.46 1.99 0.47
N THR A 111 -22.68 3.08 0.53
CA THR A 111 -21.29 3.00 0.94
C THR A 111 -21.23 2.77 2.44
N GLY A 112 -20.95 1.54 2.85
CA GLY A 112 -20.93 1.15 4.27
C GLY A 112 -19.88 1.90 5.09
N PRO A 113 -19.96 1.87 6.44
CA PRO A 113 -18.99 2.51 7.31
C PRO A 113 -17.61 1.84 7.23
N GLY A 114 -16.57 2.62 7.46
CA GLY A 114 -15.17 2.18 7.45
C GLY A 114 -14.32 2.83 6.38
N ASP A 115 -13.21 2.17 6.03
CA ASP A 115 -12.24 2.66 5.04
C ASP A 115 -12.50 2.02 3.67
N HIS A 116 -12.63 2.87 2.66
CA HIS A 116 -12.69 2.49 1.25
C HIS A 116 -11.45 3.03 0.56
N LEU A 117 -10.82 2.20 -0.28
CA LEU A 117 -9.58 2.56 -0.94
C LEU A 117 -9.74 2.54 -2.45
N ALA A 118 -9.14 3.53 -3.10
CA ALA A 118 -9.08 3.63 -4.54
C ALA A 118 -7.75 4.27 -4.97
N LEU A 119 -7.43 4.18 -6.25
CA LEU A 119 -6.31 4.87 -6.86
C LEU A 119 -6.81 5.99 -7.78
N ALA A 120 -6.19 7.16 -7.66
CA ALA A 120 -6.16 8.14 -8.73
C ALA A 120 -4.95 7.81 -9.63
N LEU A 121 -5.20 7.33 -10.83
CA LEU A 121 -4.17 6.96 -11.80
C LEU A 121 -3.90 8.10 -12.76
N LEU A 122 -2.66 8.56 -12.80
CA LEU A 122 -2.14 9.56 -13.71
C LEU A 122 -1.32 8.83 -14.77
N THR A 123 -1.77 8.82 -16.00
CA THR A 123 -1.11 8.10 -17.11
C THR A 123 -0.72 9.07 -18.19
N THR A 124 0.56 9.10 -18.56
CA THR A 124 0.98 9.91 -19.71
C THR A 124 0.55 9.24 -21.02
N ARG A 125 0.24 10.05 -22.02
CA ARG A 125 0.21 9.52 -23.39
C ARG A 125 1.62 9.10 -23.80
N PRO A 126 1.75 8.13 -24.72
CA PRO A 126 3.06 7.71 -25.18
C PRO A 126 3.88 8.89 -25.69
N LEU A 127 5.09 8.99 -25.20
CA LEU A 127 6.07 10.00 -25.58
C LEU A 127 7.23 9.28 -26.26
N GLY A 128 7.83 9.93 -27.20
CA GLY A 128 8.99 9.42 -27.94
C GLY A 128 8.77 9.51 -29.44
N VAL A 129 9.90 9.61 -30.10
CA VAL A 129 10.01 9.63 -31.57
C VAL A 129 10.73 8.34 -31.96
N GLN A 130 10.33 7.75 -33.08
CA GLN A 130 10.97 6.55 -33.63
C GLN A 130 10.59 5.22 -32.92
N ARG A 131 11.58 4.43 -32.46
CA ARG A 131 11.40 3.02 -32.10
C ARG A 131 10.92 2.78 -30.68
N VAL A 132 11.10 3.76 -29.75
CA VAL A 132 10.77 3.59 -28.32
C VAL A 132 9.68 4.58 -27.90
N ARG A 133 8.54 4.05 -27.45
CA ARG A 133 7.44 4.83 -26.87
C ARG A 133 7.34 4.51 -25.37
N VAL A 134 7.50 5.53 -24.52
CA VAL A 134 7.42 5.40 -23.07
C VAL A 134 6.08 5.93 -22.57
N ARG A 135 5.39 5.14 -21.77
CA ARG A 135 4.18 5.54 -21.05
C ARG A 135 4.47 5.44 -19.54
N MET A 136 4.34 6.56 -18.84
CA MET A 136 4.47 6.59 -17.38
C MET A 136 3.11 6.52 -16.72
N ARG A 137 3.07 5.87 -15.55
CA ARG A 137 1.86 5.80 -14.74
C ARG A 137 2.23 6.03 -13.27
N VAL A 138 1.54 6.98 -12.63
CA VAL A 138 1.66 7.28 -11.20
C VAL A 138 0.30 7.03 -10.57
N GLY A 139 0.27 6.27 -9.47
CA GLY A 139 -0.92 6.02 -8.67
C GLY A 139 -0.86 6.78 -7.35
N VAL A 140 -1.90 7.54 -7.04
CA VAL A 140 -2.09 8.16 -5.73
C VAL A 140 -3.17 7.39 -4.98
N ILE A 141 -2.86 6.92 -3.77
CA ILE A 141 -3.80 6.19 -2.93
C ILE A 141 -4.79 7.20 -2.33
N VAL A 142 -6.08 6.97 -2.57
CA VAL A 142 -7.15 7.74 -1.96
C VAL A 142 -7.91 6.85 -0.99
N VAL A 143 -7.95 7.26 0.27
CA VAL A 143 -8.69 6.57 1.33
C VAL A 143 -9.91 7.42 1.68
N LEU A 144 -11.09 6.84 1.59
CA LEU A 144 -12.32 7.43 2.09
C LEU A 144 -12.68 6.76 3.41
N HIS A 145 -12.81 7.57 4.46
CA HIS A 145 -13.34 7.12 5.75
C HIS A 145 -14.82 7.50 5.86
N VAL A 146 -15.70 6.50 5.91
CA VAL A 146 -17.14 6.69 6.09
C VAL A 146 -17.50 6.49 7.57
N ARG A 147 -18.20 7.45 8.15
CA ARG A 147 -18.64 7.39 9.55
C ARG A 147 -19.65 6.25 9.76
N GLY A 148 -19.71 5.73 11.00
CA GLY A 148 -20.61 4.67 11.40
C GLY A 148 -19.92 3.63 12.28
N ARG A 149 -20.51 2.44 12.37
CA ARG A 149 -19.99 1.35 13.21
C ARG A 149 -18.63 0.86 12.70
N ILE A 150 -17.59 1.11 13.47
CA ILE A 150 -16.24 0.63 13.19
C ILE A 150 -16.06 -0.75 13.79
N VAL A 151 -15.67 -1.70 12.94
CA VAL A 151 -15.37 -3.09 13.31
C VAL A 151 -13.89 -3.33 13.10
N ARG A 152 -13.18 -3.65 14.18
CA ARG A 152 -11.77 -4.06 14.17
C ARG A 152 -11.68 -5.52 14.53
N ARG A 153 -11.30 -6.36 13.57
CA ARG A 153 -11.19 -7.80 13.77
C ARG A 153 -10.02 -8.36 12.97
N LEU A 154 -8.93 -8.66 13.67
CA LEU A 154 -7.78 -9.34 13.13
C LEU A 154 -7.76 -10.80 13.55
N GLU A 155 -7.49 -11.68 12.62
CA GLU A 155 -7.36 -13.13 12.83
C GLU A 155 -5.97 -13.59 12.39
N ALA A 156 -5.25 -14.27 13.30
CA ALA A 156 -4.01 -14.96 12.95
C ALA A 156 -4.35 -16.34 12.40
N ARG A 157 -3.83 -16.70 11.24
CA ARG A 157 -4.13 -17.98 10.56
C ARG A 157 -3.00 -18.99 10.71
N SER A 158 -1.83 -18.66 10.24
CA SER A 158 -0.67 -19.54 10.23
C SER A 158 0.61 -18.76 10.43
N LEU A 159 1.62 -19.41 10.96
CA LEU A 159 2.97 -18.91 11.08
C LEU A 159 3.91 -19.85 10.35
N SER A 160 4.72 -19.32 9.46
CA SER A 160 5.74 -20.06 8.71
C SER A 160 7.12 -19.46 8.93
N VAL A 161 8.14 -20.28 8.75
CA VAL A 161 9.54 -19.84 8.83
C VAL A 161 10.17 -19.98 7.46
N ARG A 162 10.86 -18.92 7.03
CA ARG A 162 11.59 -18.89 5.79
C ARG A 162 13.03 -18.42 6.02
N ARG A 163 13.96 -18.88 5.19
CA ARG A 163 15.31 -18.30 5.16
C ARG A 163 15.25 -16.89 4.57
N GLY A 164 15.81 -15.92 5.27
CA GLY A 164 16.02 -14.56 4.81
C GLY A 164 17.49 -14.25 4.59
N ALA A 165 17.83 -13.15 3.96
CA ALA A 165 19.20 -12.74 3.69
C ALA A 165 20.05 -12.56 4.97
N ALA A 166 19.43 -12.10 6.07
CA ALA A 166 20.10 -11.81 7.34
C ALA A 166 19.69 -12.76 8.49
N GLY A 167 19.20 -13.97 8.18
CA GLY A 167 18.74 -14.93 9.18
C GLY A 167 17.40 -15.56 8.86
N ARG A 168 16.63 -15.88 9.90
CA ARG A 168 15.28 -16.47 9.75
C ARG A 168 14.21 -15.38 9.68
N LEU A 169 13.27 -15.54 8.79
CA LEU A 169 12.11 -14.68 8.63
C LEU A 169 10.86 -15.49 9.02
N LEU A 170 10.15 -15.04 10.04
CA LEU A 170 8.86 -15.59 10.42
C LEU A 170 7.77 -14.78 9.74
N GLU A 171 6.90 -15.48 9.03
CA GLU A 171 5.79 -14.89 8.26
C GLU A 171 4.47 -15.33 8.87
N LEU A 172 3.78 -14.40 9.51
CA LEU A 172 2.47 -14.61 10.11
C LEU A 172 1.37 -14.18 9.14
N LEU A 173 0.54 -15.12 8.70
CA LEU A 173 -0.64 -14.81 7.90
C LEU A 173 -1.75 -14.25 8.80
N LEU A 174 -2.12 -13.01 8.52
CA LEU A 174 -3.20 -12.28 9.18
C LEU A 174 -4.34 -12.02 8.21
N VAL A 175 -5.57 -12.07 8.73
CA VAL A 175 -6.78 -11.68 8.01
C VAL A 175 -7.46 -10.56 8.77
N ASN A 176 -7.70 -9.44 8.11
CA ASN A 176 -8.50 -8.34 8.62
C ASN A 176 -9.97 -8.57 8.21
N ARG A 177 -10.79 -8.99 9.15
CA ARG A 177 -12.24 -9.12 9.01
C ARG A 177 -13.00 -7.83 9.33
N GLY A 178 -12.27 -6.78 9.73
CA GLY A 178 -12.81 -5.48 10.04
C GLY A 178 -13.11 -4.65 8.81
N ASN A 179 -13.68 -3.48 9.03
CA ASN A 179 -14.02 -2.51 7.99
C ASN A 179 -13.08 -1.30 7.95
N VAL A 180 -11.99 -1.33 8.73
CA VAL A 180 -10.95 -0.28 8.72
C VAL A 180 -9.58 -0.87 8.49
N THR A 181 -8.68 -0.06 7.95
CA THR A 181 -7.27 -0.40 7.78
C THR A 181 -6.60 -0.60 9.13
N GLU A 182 -5.93 -1.72 9.31
CA GLU A 182 -5.14 -2.01 10.50
C GLU A 182 -3.67 -1.73 10.24
N ARG A 183 -3.06 -0.95 11.15
CA ARG A 183 -1.62 -0.71 11.15
C ARG A 183 -0.96 -1.76 12.01
N LEU A 184 -0.14 -2.59 11.40
CA LEU A 184 0.64 -3.61 12.08
C LEU A 184 1.97 -3.00 12.50
N GLY A 185 2.14 -2.77 13.78
CA GLY A 185 3.33 -2.19 14.40
C GLY A 185 3.59 -2.82 15.77
N ASP A 186 4.63 -2.34 16.44
CA ASP A 186 5.12 -2.88 17.72
C ASP A 186 4.11 -2.78 18.85
N ASP A 187 3.24 -1.78 18.80
CA ASP A 187 2.15 -1.53 19.73
C ASP A 187 1.00 -2.52 19.58
N ARG A 188 0.86 -3.11 18.40
CA ARG A 188 -0.25 -3.98 18.03
C ARG A 188 0.10 -5.45 17.94
N LEU A 189 1.33 -5.77 17.58
CA LEU A 189 1.73 -7.11 17.22
C LEU A 189 3.11 -7.42 17.82
N ARG A 190 3.20 -8.46 18.65
CA ARG A 190 4.45 -8.94 19.24
C ARG A 190 4.50 -10.46 19.12
N LEU A 191 5.65 -10.99 18.78
CA LEU A 191 5.90 -12.43 18.70
C LEU A 191 7.02 -12.80 19.66
N GLU A 192 6.70 -13.61 20.66
CA GLU A 192 7.66 -14.14 21.63
C GLU A 192 8.07 -15.55 21.23
N LEU A 193 9.37 -15.80 21.16
CA LEU A 193 9.91 -17.12 20.94
C LEU A 193 10.25 -17.76 22.30
N VAL A 194 9.64 -18.93 22.53
CA VAL A 194 9.71 -19.64 23.81
C VAL A 194 10.35 -21.01 23.61
N ARG A 195 11.32 -21.34 24.44
CA ARG A 195 11.95 -22.67 24.50
C ARG A 195 12.00 -23.14 25.95
N LYS A 196 11.61 -24.38 26.20
CA LYS A 196 11.55 -24.96 27.56
C LYS A 196 10.85 -24.01 28.57
N GLY A 197 9.72 -23.41 28.17
CA GLY A 197 8.93 -22.51 29.01
C GLY A 197 9.46 -21.08 29.15
N ARG A 198 10.68 -20.79 28.70
CA ARG A 198 11.32 -19.47 28.85
C ARG A 198 11.32 -18.69 27.54
N VAL A 199 10.97 -17.40 27.60
CA VAL A 199 11.08 -16.48 26.46
C VAL A 199 12.56 -16.15 26.25
N PHE A 200 13.10 -16.45 25.07
CA PHE A 200 14.47 -16.14 24.71
C PHE A 200 14.60 -15.05 23.64
N ALA A 201 13.51 -14.74 22.92
CA ALA A 201 13.49 -13.62 21.99
C ALA A 201 12.09 -13.02 21.88
N THR A 202 12.03 -11.71 21.70
CA THR A 202 10.82 -10.97 21.40
C THR A 202 11.01 -10.25 20.08
N LEU A 203 10.19 -10.61 19.09
CA LEU A 203 10.27 -10.09 17.74
C LEU A 203 9.18 -9.06 17.49
N ARG A 204 9.55 -8.03 16.75
CA ARG A 204 8.64 -6.96 16.32
C ARG A 204 8.41 -7.06 14.83
N PRO A 205 7.18 -6.81 14.36
CA PRO A 205 6.87 -6.88 12.95
C PRO A 205 7.47 -5.68 12.21
N ARG A 206 7.77 -5.87 10.94
CA ARG A 206 7.94 -4.73 10.04
C ARG A 206 6.62 -3.96 9.95
N ARG A 207 6.69 -2.64 10.10
CA ARG A 207 5.50 -1.78 9.99
C ARG A 207 4.81 -1.98 8.64
N ARG A 208 3.52 -2.28 8.69
CA ARG A 208 2.70 -2.56 7.51
C ARG A 208 1.25 -2.15 7.77
N GLU A 209 0.52 -1.91 6.70
CA GLU A 209 -0.93 -1.72 6.73
C GLU A 209 -1.61 -2.97 6.14
N LEU A 210 -2.66 -3.42 6.80
CA LEU A 210 -3.56 -4.47 6.33
C LEU A 210 -4.92 -3.84 6.04
N LEU A 211 -5.33 -3.89 4.78
CA LEU A 211 -6.55 -3.24 4.31
C LEU A 211 -7.80 -3.92 4.89
N PRO A 212 -8.96 -3.24 4.90
CA PRO A 212 -10.21 -3.86 5.29
C PRO A 212 -10.51 -5.11 4.46
N ARG A 213 -11.05 -6.13 5.08
CA ARG A 213 -11.49 -7.37 4.42
C ARG A 213 -10.41 -8.03 3.56
N SER A 214 -9.15 -7.90 3.96
CA SER A 214 -8.02 -8.45 3.22
C SER A 214 -7.13 -9.35 4.09
N ALA A 215 -6.28 -10.14 3.43
CA ALA A 215 -5.23 -10.92 4.08
C ALA A 215 -3.85 -10.34 3.75
N GLY A 216 -2.88 -10.61 4.62
CA GLY A 216 -1.49 -10.21 4.41
C GLY A 216 -0.54 -10.86 5.41
N LEU A 217 0.74 -10.83 5.08
CA LEU A 217 1.81 -11.39 5.92
C LEU A 217 2.38 -10.30 6.81
N ALA A 218 2.50 -10.55 8.11
CA ALA A 218 3.35 -9.80 9.02
C ALA A 218 4.70 -10.51 9.13
N GLU A 219 5.77 -9.78 8.83
CA GLU A 219 7.13 -10.32 8.78
C GLU A 219 7.90 -9.94 10.05
N PHE A 220 8.54 -10.94 10.68
CA PHE A 220 9.38 -10.78 11.85
C PHE A 220 10.77 -11.33 11.52
N ALA A 221 11.79 -10.49 11.62
CA ALA A 221 13.16 -10.91 11.44
C ALA A 221 13.75 -11.42 12.77
N SER A 222 14.25 -12.66 12.77
CA SER A 222 15.04 -13.19 13.87
C SER A 222 16.52 -13.01 13.56
N ARG A 223 17.22 -12.27 14.43
CA ARG A 223 18.67 -12.13 14.37
C ARG A 223 19.30 -13.23 15.22
N GLY A 224 20.16 -14.03 14.62
CA GLY A 224 20.87 -15.10 15.31
C GLY A 224 20.36 -16.51 14.98
N PRO A 225 21.13 -17.54 15.37
CA PRO A 225 20.84 -18.94 15.08
C PRO A 225 19.72 -19.45 15.99
N VAL A 226 18.49 -19.45 15.51
CA VAL A 226 17.41 -20.20 16.15
C VAL A 226 17.39 -21.59 15.53
N ARG A 227 17.50 -22.65 16.34
CA ARG A 227 17.49 -24.06 15.89
C ARG A 227 16.52 -24.87 16.73
N GLY A 228 15.96 -25.93 16.13
CA GLY A 228 15.07 -26.88 16.80
C GLY A 228 13.65 -26.38 17.02
N ASP A 229 12.92 -27.06 17.86
CA ASP A 229 11.51 -26.78 18.12
C ASP A 229 11.33 -25.59 19.05
N VAL A 230 10.51 -24.67 18.66
CA VAL A 230 10.24 -23.42 19.39
C VAL A 230 8.75 -23.15 19.37
N VAL A 231 8.21 -22.68 20.48
CA VAL A 231 6.84 -22.18 20.55
C VAL A 231 6.87 -20.66 20.31
N ALA A 232 6.20 -20.21 19.26
CA ALA A 232 6.01 -18.79 18.99
C ALA A 232 4.67 -18.34 19.58
N ARG A 233 4.72 -17.51 20.63
CA ARG A 233 3.55 -16.92 21.27
C ARG A 233 3.24 -15.58 20.65
N LEU A 234 2.10 -15.48 19.98
CA LEU A 234 1.60 -14.26 19.40
C LEU A 234 0.81 -13.48 20.45
N GLN A 235 1.17 -12.22 20.61
CA GLN A 235 0.38 -11.23 21.32
C GLN A 235 -0.17 -10.24 20.30
N LEU A 236 -1.48 -10.27 20.08
CA LEU A 236 -2.20 -9.34 19.27
C LEU A 236 -2.94 -8.36 20.18
N ARG A 237 -2.47 -7.13 20.25
CA ARG A 237 -3.21 -6.00 20.84
C ARG A 237 -3.94 -5.27 19.73
N PRO A 238 -5.05 -4.85 19.86
CA PRO A 238 -6.13 -4.85 20.76
C PRO A 238 -7.46 -4.78 20.18
N SER A 239 -8.17 -5.28 20.81
CA SER A 239 -9.45 -4.82 21.27
C SER A 239 -9.52 -5.33 22.69
N VAL A 240 -10.49 -4.98 23.46
CA VAL A 240 -10.71 -5.23 24.90
C VAL A 240 -10.31 -6.63 25.43
N ARG A 241 -10.05 -7.60 24.54
CA ARG A 241 -9.50 -8.93 24.87
C ARG A 241 -8.36 -9.24 23.91
N GLY A 242 -7.12 -9.06 24.35
CA GLY A 242 -5.94 -9.43 23.58
C GLY A 242 -6.00 -10.89 23.12
N VAL A 243 -5.84 -11.14 21.84
CA VAL A 243 -5.77 -12.49 21.30
C VAL A 243 -4.37 -13.01 21.55
N ARG A 244 -4.28 -14.11 22.34
CA ARG A 244 -3.04 -14.88 22.50
C ARG A 244 -3.17 -16.16 21.66
N ARG A 245 -2.18 -16.44 20.83
CA ARG A 245 -2.12 -17.66 20.04
C ARG A 245 -0.70 -18.20 20.04
N SER A 246 -0.57 -19.52 20.15
CA SER A 246 0.72 -20.21 20.10
C SER A 246 0.83 -21.00 18.81
N PHE A 247 2.03 -21.03 18.24
CA PHE A 247 2.38 -21.79 17.06
C PHE A 247 3.62 -22.62 17.38
N HIS A 248 3.60 -23.89 17.04
CA HIS A 248 4.79 -24.74 17.06
C HIS A 248 5.56 -24.50 15.76
N VAL A 249 6.83 -24.16 15.89
CA VAL A 249 7.67 -23.78 14.78
C VAL A 249 8.99 -24.53 14.86
N ARG A 250 9.37 -25.19 13.78
CA ARG A 250 10.67 -25.85 13.65
C ARG A 250 11.63 -24.98 12.81
N PHE A 251 12.82 -24.74 13.35
CA PHE A 251 13.82 -23.87 12.73
C PHE A 251 14.96 -24.69 12.08
#